data_ffb2e2ec7935c16108f4e47e29d4a964
#
_entry.id   ffb2e2ec7935c16108f4e47e29d4a964
#
_cell.length_a   1.000
_cell.length_b   1.000
_cell.length_c   1.000
_cell.angle_alpha   90.00
_cell.angle_beta   90.00
_cell.angle_gamma   90.00
#
_symmetry.space_group_name_H-M   'P 1'
#
loop_
_entity.id
_entity.type
_entity.pdbx_description
1 polymer ?
#
loop_
_entity_poly.entity_id
_entity_poly.type
_entity_poly.pdbx_seq_one_letter_code
_entity_poly.pdbx_strand_id
1 'polypeptide(L)'
;ARWEIQAVTELCARHGVKLVSDEIWADFIMEKDLRHIPTQTVSETARKITMALYAPSKVFNVAGLVGAYALIYDRQMMNKIAAYAKSTHYNETNILCCYSVIGGYENGGGWVDELVRYIRENQEYMVNYLETHFEGVKAYLPEGTYLLWVDISRCGMDYDEAFEKMIAAGVLPNSGKAFMGRNHIRFNAACPRSMCEEAMKRLHGVFRGKAV
;
A
#
# COMPACT_ATOMS: atom_id res chain seq x y z
N ALA A 1 -7.93 12.43 6.33
CA ALA A 1 -9.26 12.60 6.96
C ALA A 1 -10.33 12.95 5.92
N ARG A 2 -11.63 12.80 6.24
CA ARG A 2 -12.75 13.10 5.33
C ARG A 2 -12.70 14.53 4.79
N TRP A 3 -12.41 15.50 5.63
CA TRP A 3 -12.32 16.90 5.23
C TRP A 3 -11.21 17.19 4.21
N GLU A 4 -10.09 16.46 4.29
CA GLU A 4 -8.97 16.58 3.34
C GLU A 4 -9.39 16.09 1.95
N ILE A 5 -10.03 14.92 1.89
CA ILE A 5 -10.54 14.36 0.64
C ILE A 5 -11.58 15.30 0.03
N GLN A 6 -12.46 15.86 0.85
CA GLN A 6 -13.46 16.81 0.42
C GLN A 6 -12.80 18.08 -0.14
N ALA A 7 -11.84 18.67 0.57
CA ALA A 7 -11.14 19.85 0.11
C ALA A 7 -10.42 19.64 -1.23
N VAL A 8 -9.74 18.51 -1.41
CA VAL A 8 -9.08 18.14 -2.67
C VAL A 8 -10.10 17.99 -3.80
N THR A 9 -11.21 17.29 -3.56
CA THR A 9 -12.23 17.08 -4.59
C THR A 9 -12.93 18.36 -4.99
N GLU A 10 -13.21 19.26 -4.05
CA GLU A 10 -13.76 20.58 -4.34
C GLU A 10 -12.78 21.46 -5.13
N LEU A 11 -11.49 21.41 -4.78
CA LEU A 11 -10.45 22.11 -5.54
C LEU A 11 -10.38 21.59 -6.98
N CYS A 12 -10.33 20.28 -7.19
CA CYS A 12 -10.34 19.68 -8.50
C CYS A 12 -11.57 20.11 -9.32
N ALA A 13 -12.76 20.07 -8.71
CA ALA A 13 -13.99 20.48 -9.38
C ALA A 13 -13.99 21.94 -9.82
N ARG A 14 -13.51 22.85 -8.96
CA ARG A 14 -13.41 24.29 -9.30
C ARG A 14 -12.50 24.56 -10.50
N HIS A 15 -11.50 23.70 -10.71
CA HIS A 15 -10.56 23.82 -11.82
C HIS A 15 -10.89 22.90 -13.00
N GLY A 16 -12.05 22.25 -13.00
CA GLY A 16 -12.47 21.35 -14.08
C GLY A 16 -11.63 20.08 -14.21
N VAL A 17 -10.89 19.71 -13.13
CA VAL A 17 -10.00 18.54 -13.10
C VAL A 17 -10.80 17.30 -12.69
N LYS A 18 -10.64 16.21 -13.43
CA LYS A 18 -11.13 14.88 -13.03
C LYS A 18 -10.11 14.22 -12.11
N LEU A 19 -10.60 13.41 -11.18
CA LEU A 19 -9.79 12.74 -10.16
C LEU A 19 -9.77 11.22 -10.41
N VAL A 20 -8.58 10.63 -10.35
CA VAL A 20 -8.41 9.18 -10.26
C VAL A 20 -8.00 8.87 -8.83
N SER A 21 -8.81 8.09 -8.12
CA SER A 21 -8.53 7.63 -6.76
C SER A 21 -8.12 6.16 -6.81
N ASP A 22 -6.86 5.88 -6.53
CA ASP A 22 -6.38 4.51 -6.38
C ASP A 22 -6.67 4.03 -4.96
N GLU A 23 -7.67 3.15 -4.83
CA GLU A 23 -8.16 2.60 -3.56
C GLU A 23 -7.86 1.09 -3.45
N ILE A 24 -6.86 0.59 -4.18
CA ILE A 24 -6.50 -0.84 -4.22
C ILE A 24 -6.08 -1.37 -2.83
N TRP A 25 -5.68 -0.49 -1.92
CA TRP A 25 -5.27 -0.82 -0.56
C TRP A 25 -6.36 -0.59 0.50
N ALA A 26 -7.58 -0.32 0.10
CA ALA A 26 -8.70 0.06 0.97
C ALA A 26 -8.99 -0.93 2.11
N ASP A 27 -8.72 -2.22 1.88
CA ASP A 27 -9.00 -3.30 2.85
C ASP A 27 -7.90 -3.44 3.93
N PHE A 28 -6.74 -2.80 3.75
CA PHE A 28 -5.63 -2.85 4.70
C PHE A 28 -5.64 -1.66 5.66
N ILE A 29 -6.64 -1.61 6.54
CA ILE A 29 -6.68 -0.64 7.64
C ILE A 29 -6.15 -1.33 8.88
N MET A 30 -5.03 -0.84 9.40
CA MET A 30 -4.29 -1.47 10.50
C MET A 30 -4.76 -1.01 11.89
N GLU A 31 -5.46 0.12 11.96
CA GLU A 31 -5.98 0.67 13.21
C GLU A 31 -7.46 0.32 13.39
N LYS A 32 -7.82 -0.22 14.56
CA LYS A 32 -9.18 -0.74 14.84
C LYS A 32 -10.28 0.32 14.74
N ASP A 33 -9.95 1.57 15.09
CA ASP A 33 -10.90 2.67 15.15
C ASP A 33 -10.97 3.46 13.85
N LEU A 34 -10.13 3.12 12.86
CA LEU A 34 -10.13 3.74 11.55
C LEU A 34 -10.96 2.93 10.55
N ARG A 35 -11.43 3.62 9.53
CA ARG A 35 -12.08 3.01 8.36
C ARG A 35 -11.63 3.73 7.11
N HIS A 36 -11.48 2.99 6.04
CA HIS A 36 -11.27 3.59 4.72
C HIS A 36 -12.46 4.49 4.36
N ILE A 37 -12.16 5.65 3.82
CA ILE A 37 -13.18 6.61 3.34
C ILE A 37 -13.10 6.64 1.82
N PRO A 38 -13.98 5.93 1.09
CA PRO A 38 -13.98 5.99 -0.35
C PRO A 38 -14.19 7.42 -0.84
N THR A 39 -13.31 7.89 -1.70
CA THR A 39 -13.30 9.28 -2.19
C THR A 39 -14.66 9.74 -2.70
N GLN A 40 -15.37 8.87 -3.40
CA GLN A 40 -16.69 9.15 -3.98
C GLN A 40 -17.81 9.32 -2.95
N THR A 41 -17.56 9.00 -1.67
CA THR A 41 -18.56 9.08 -0.60
C THR A 41 -18.53 10.40 0.18
N VAL A 42 -17.55 11.26 -0.07
CA VAL A 42 -17.40 12.50 0.72
C VAL A 42 -18.37 13.60 0.29
N SER A 43 -18.76 13.65 -1.00
CA SER A 43 -19.74 14.61 -1.53
C SER A 43 -20.27 14.18 -2.91
N GLU A 44 -21.38 14.78 -3.35
CA GLU A 44 -21.90 14.61 -4.71
C GLU A 44 -20.92 15.14 -5.78
N THR A 45 -20.17 16.18 -5.47
CA THR A 45 -19.09 16.70 -6.32
C THR A 45 -18.02 15.66 -6.51
N ALA A 46 -17.52 15.07 -5.42
CA ALA A 46 -16.53 14.00 -5.45
C ALA A 46 -17.01 12.82 -6.31
N ARG A 47 -18.27 12.39 -6.13
CA ARG A 47 -18.87 11.30 -6.91
C ARG A 47 -18.87 11.57 -8.43
N LYS A 48 -19.11 12.81 -8.85
CA LYS A 48 -19.20 13.21 -10.27
C LYS A 48 -17.84 13.36 -10.95
N ILE A 49 -16.79 13.69 -10.22
CA ILE A 49 -15.47 13.94 -10.82
C ILE A 49 -14.48 12.79 -10.67
N THR A 50 -14.79 11.80 -9.83
CA THR A 50 -13.84 10.75 -9.45
C THR A 50 -14.10 9.44 -10.19
N MET A 51 -13.02 8.83 -10.68
CA MET A 51 -12.92 7.41 -11.00
C MET A 51 -12.15 6.74 -9.85
N ALA A 52 -12.79 5.83 -9.13
CA ALA A 52 -12.14 5.06 -8.07
C ALA A 52 -11.71 3.68 -8.61
N LEU A 53 -10.47 3.29 -8.32
CA LEU A 53 -9.87 2.05 -8.77
C LEU A 53 -9.75 1.05 -7.62
N TYR A 54 -10.17 -0.18 -7.86
CA TYR A 54 -10.12 -1.29 -6.92
C TYR A 54 -9.57 -2.55 -7.59
N ALA A 55 -8.98 -3.45 -6.81
CA ALA A 55 -8.56 -4.76 -7.32
C ALA A 55 -8.49 -5.80 -6.19
N PRO A 56 -8.75 -7.08 -6.48
CA PRO A 56 -8.54 -8.18 -5.53
C PRO A 56 -7.05 -8.48 -5.32
N SER A 57 -6.18 -7.91 -6.17
CA SER A 57 -4.77 -8.28 -6.32
C SER A 57 -3.96 -8.15 -5.03
N LYS A 58 -4.25 -7.14 -4.20
CA LYS A 58 -3.54 -6.91 -2.94
C LYS A 58 -4.21 -7.64 -1.78
N VAL A 59 -5.51 -7.47 -1.62
CA VAL A 59 -6.26 -8.06 -0.50
C VAL A 59 -6.25 -9.58 -0.51
N PHE A 60 -6.38 -10.22 -1.68
CA PHE A 60 -6.39 -11.69 -1.82
C PHE A 60 -5.09 -12.27 -2.41
N ASN A 61 -4.02 -11.49 -2.49
CA ASN A 61 -2.71 -11.93 -3.01
C ASN A 61 -2.77 -12.57 -4.40
N VAL A 62 -3.58 -12.01 -5.29
CA VAL A 62 -3.83 -12.54 -6.65
C VAL A 62 -3.33 -11.59 -7.75
N ALA A 63 -2.25 -10.87 -7.50
CA ALA A 63 -1.69 -9.90 -8.47
C ALA A 63 -1.34 -10.52 -9.82
N GLY A 64 -0.92 -11.80 -9.84
CA GLY A 64 -0.61 -12.54 -11.06
C GLY A 64 -1.81 -12.77 -11.99
N LEU A 65 -3.05 -12.61 -11.50
CA LEU A 65 -4.26 -12.71 -12.32
C LEU A 65 -4.58 -11.41 -13.10
N VAL A 66 -3.84 -10.35 -12.85
CA VAL A 66 -3.88 -9.07 -13.59
C VAL A 66 -5.30 -8.57 -13.85
N GLY A 67 -5.95 -8.06 -12.82
CA GLY A 67 -7.30 -7.51 -12.95
C GLY A 67 -7.59 -6.42 -11.92
N ALA A 68 -8.32 -5.42 -12.38
CA ALA A 68 -8.82 -4.32 -11.56
C ALA A 68 -10.21 -3.89 -12.10
N TYR A 69 -10.95 -3.17 -11.28
CA TYR A 69 -12.20 -2.57 -11.71
C TYR A 69 -12.27 -1.11 -11.27
N ALA A 70 -13.04 -0.33 -12.01
CA ALA A 70 -13.27 1.08 -11.73
C ALA A 70 -14.74 1.34 -11.39
N LEU A 71 -14.98 2.16 -10.39
CA LEU A 71 -16.30 2.73 -10.13
C LEU A 71 -16.34 4.15 -10.69
N ILE A 72 -17.26 4.40 -11.61
CA ILE A 72 -17.41 5.69 -12.30
C ILE A 72 -18.89 6.05 -12.35
N TYR A 73 -19.31 7.07 -11.60
CA TYR A 73 -20.69 7.53 -11.56
C TYR A 73 -21.03 8.51 -12.69
N ASP A 74 -20.03 9.27 -13.18
CA ASP A 74 -20.21 10.18 -14.31
C ASP A 74 -20.33 9.38 -15.62
N ARG A 75 -21.53 9.36 -16.21
CA ARG A 75 -21.82 8.57 -17.41
C ARG A 75 -21.00 9.01 -18.63
N GLN A 76 -20.69 10.30 -18.74
CA GLN A 76 -19.89 10.81 -19.86
C GLN A 76 -18.43 10.33 -19.75
N MET A 77 -17.85 10.40 -18.55
CA MET A 77 -16.51 9.86 -18.27
C MET A 77 -16.47 8.34 -18.51
N MET A 78 -17.43 7.59 -17.97
CA MET A 78 -17.53 6.15 -18.18
C MET A 78 -17.57 5.78 -19.66
N ASN A 79 -18.42 6.44 -20.45
CA ASN A 79 -18.55 6.14 -21.87
C ASN A 79 -17.25 6.42 -22.66
N LYS A 80 -16.54 7.52 -22.33
CA LYS A 80 -15.25 7.83 -22.96
C LYS A 80 -14.20 6.76 -22.66
N ILE A 81 -14.09 6.34 -21.41
CA ILE A 81 -13.13 5.30 -20.97
C ILE A 81 -13.48 3.96 -21.62
N ALA A 82 -14.75 3.56 -21.60
CA ALA A 82 -15.20 2.32 -22.23
C ALA A 82 -14.95 2.29 -23.75
N ALA A 83 -15.20 3.40 -24.45
CA ALA A 83 -14.93 3.51 -25.87
C ALA A 83 -13.42 3.39 -26.18
N TYR A 84 -12.57 4.02 -25.37
CA TYR A 84 -11.12 3.91 -25.51
C TYR A 84 -10.63 2.49 -25.23
N ALA A 85 -11.08 1.89 -24.13
CA ALA A 85 -10.72 0.52 -23.76
C ALA A 85 -11.11 -0.47 -24.88
N LYS A 86 -12.32 -0.30 -25.47
CA LYS A 86 -12.77 -1.13 -26.60
C LYS A 86 -11.89 -0.94 -27.84
N SER A 87 -11.49 0.29 -28.15
CA SER A 87 -10.66 0.58 -29.34
C SER A 87 -9.23 0.04 -29.24
N THR A 88 -8.74 -0.16 -28.03
CA THR A 88 -7.38 -0.65 -27.75
C THR A 88 -7.34 -2.11 -27.30
N HIS A 89 -8.48 -2.80 -27.24
CA HIS A 89 -8.63 -4.15 -26.67
C HIS A 89 -8.06 -4.29 -25.25
N TYR A 90 -7.99 -3.18 -24.52
CA TYR A 90 -7.37 -3.15 -23.18
C TYR A 90 -8.22 -3.82 -22.09
N ASN A 91 -9.51 -4.03 -22.33
CA ASN A 91 -10.48 -4.45 -21.31
C ASN A 91 -10.84 -5.94 -21.41
N GLU A 92 -9.97 -6.77 -21.97
CA GLU A 92 -10.14 -8.21 -22.01
C GLU A 92 -9.65 -8.84 -20.70
N THR A 93 -10.57 -8.96 -19.73
CA THR A 93 -10.23 -9.45 -18.39
C THR A 93 -10.06 -10.96 -18.40
N ASN A 94 -9.01 -11.45 -17.72
CA ASN A 94 -8.79 -12.86 -17.45
C ASN A 94 -9.96 -13.43 -16.62
N ILE A 95 -10.56 -14.53 -17.09
CA ILE A 95 -11.70 -15.18 -16.42
C ILE A 95 -11.39 -15.59 -14.97
N LEU A 96 -10.17 -16.01 -14.67
CA LEU A 96 -9.76 -16.37 -13.32
C LEU A 96 -9.75 -15.15 -12.39
N CYS A 97 -9.45 -13.95 -12.91
CA CYS A 97 -9.57 -12.72 -12.14
C CYS A 97 -11.03 -12.43 -11.78
N CYS A 98 -11.97 -12.64 -12.71
CA CYS A 98 -13.40 -12.46 -12.41
C CYS A 98 -13.86 -13.37 -11.27
N TYR A 99 -13.50 -14.65 -11.32
CA TYR A 99 -13.82 -15.59 -10.24
C TYR A 99 -13.11 -15.27 -8.92
N SER A 100 -11.89 -14.75 -8.97
CA SER A 100 -11.20 -14.32 -7.74
C SER A 100 -11.86 -13.11 -7.09
N VAL A 101 -12.40 -12.17 -7.88
CA VAL A 101 -13.20 -11.05 -7.37
C VAL A 101 -14.46 -11.58 -6.69
N ILE A 102 -15.25 -12.42 -7.39
CA ILE A 102 -16.50 -12.95 -6.86
C ILE A 102 -16.23 -13.76 -5.58
N GLY A 103 -15.38 -14.77 -5.66
CA GLY A 103 -15.09 -15.67 -4.53
C GLY A 103 -14.46 -14.95 -3.34
N GLY A 104 -13.54 -14.04 -3.60
CA GLY A 104 -12.88 -13.25 -2.57
C GLY A 104 -13.84 -12.33 -1.82
N TYR A 105 -14.61 -11.53 -2.51
CA TYR A 105 -15.52 -10.59 -1.86
C TYR A 105 -16.77 -11.25 -1.26
N GLU A 106 -17.24 -12.37 -1.80
CA GLU A 106 -18.37 -13.10 -1.21
C GLU A 106 -17.97 -13.92 0.04
N ASN A 107 -16.75 -14.48 0.07
CA ASN A 107 -16.39 -15.47 1.09
C ASN A 107 -15.11 -15.15 1.86
N GLY A 108 -14.32 -14.17 1.43
CA GLY A 108 -12.98 -13.91 1.95
C GLY A 108 -12.90 -13.00 3.18
N GLY A 109 -14.01 -12.43 3.66
CA GLY A 109 -14.00 -11.42 4.73
C GLY A 109 -13.26 -11.87 5.99
N GLY A 110 -13.59 -13.05 6.53
CA GLY A 110 -12.93 -13.58 7.72
C GLY A 110 -11.43 -13.82 7.53
N TRP A 111 -11.02 -14.27 6.34
CA TRP A 111 -9.61 -14.42 6.01
C TRP A 111 -8.88 -13.05 5.96
N VAL A 112 -9.51 -12.02 5.43
CA VAL A 112 -8.95 -10.66 5.41
C VAL A 112 -8.74 -10.12 6.81
N ASP A 113 -9.72 -10.30 7.70
CA ASP A 113 -9.62 -9.87 9.11
C ASP A 113 -8.44 -10.55 9.83
N GLU A 114 -8.24 -11.85 9.61
CA GLU A 114 -7.11 -12.58 10.16
C GLU A 114 -5.77 -12.12 9.56
N LEU A 115 -5.74 -11.90 8.24
CA LEU A 115 -4.56 -11.41 7.53
C LEU A 115 -4.12 -10.03 8.04
N VAL A 116 -5.05 -9.09 8.16
CA VAL A 116 -4.77 -7.73 8.66
C VAL A 116 -4.19 -7.78 10.06
N ARG A 117 -4.76 -8.59 10.95
CA ARG A 117 -4.23 -8.80 12.32
C ARG A 117 -2.81 -9.37 12.29
N TYR A 118 -2.58 -10.41 11.50
CA TYR A 118 -1.26 -11.05 11.36
C TYR A 118 -0.19 -10.09 10.83
N ILE A 119 -0.55 -9.30 9.81
CA ILE A 119 0.35 -8.28 9.26
C ILE A 119 0.66 -7.20 10.31
N ARG A 120 -0.35 -6.76 11.08
CA ARG A 120 -0.14 -5.78 12.15
C ARG A 120 0.86 -6.28 13.19
N GLU A 121 0.72 -7.53 13.61
CA GLU A 121 1.67 -8.16 14.54
C GLU A 121 3.10 -8.23 13.97
N ASN A 122 3.25 -8.48 12.67
CA ASN A 122 4.54 -8.42 11.98
C ASN A 122 5.11 -6.99 11.98
N GLN A 123 4.29 -5.99 11.68
CA GLN A 123 4.70 -4.60 11.68
C GLN A 123 5.18 -4.15 13.06
N GLU A 124 4.43 -4.45 14.11
CA GLU A 124 4.78 -4.13 15.49
C GLU A 124 6.10 -4.79 15.89
N TYR A 125 6.29 -6.06 15.54
CA TYR A 125 7.56 -6.75 15.77
C TYR A 125 8.73 -6.06 15.07
N MET A 126 8.58 -5.79 13.74
CA MET A 126 9.66 -5.19 12.96
C MET A 126 10.01 -3.78 13.44
N VAL A 127 9.00 -2.95 13.74
CA VAL A 127 9.21 -1.59 14.27
C VAL A 127 9.93 -1.65 15.61
N ASN A 128 9.43 -2.47 16.56
CA ASN A 128 10.07 -2.64 17.85
C ASN A 128 11.51 -3.14 17.72
N TYR A 129 11.75 -4.10 16.84
CA TYR A 129 13.09 -4.65 16.61
C TYR A 129 14.06 -3.60 16.07
N LEU A 130 13.64 -2.88 15.01
CA LEU A 130 14.45 -1.84 14.38
C LEU A 130 14.82 -0.73 15.37
N GLU A 131 13.84 -0.23 16.12
CA GLU A 131 14.06 0.87 17.07
C GLU A 131 14.82 0.44 18.32
N THR A 132 14.71 -0.81 18.74
CA THR A 132 15.40 -1.30 19.94
C THR A 132 16.86 -1.64 19.66
N HIS A 133 17.16 -2.26 18.51
CA HIS A 133 18.46 -2.84 18.24
C HIS A 133 19.41 -1.96 17.44
N PHE A 134 18.90 -1.01 16.65
CA PHE A 134 19.76 -0.24 15.73
C PHE A 134 19.80 1.24 16.07
N GLU A 135 21.02 1.81 16.11
CA GLU A 135 21.23 3.22 16.35
C GLU A 135 20.86 4.05 15.10
N GLY A 136 20.10 5.11 15.29
CA GLY A 136 19.74 6.04 14.22
C GLY A 136 18.78 5.50 13.17
N VAL A 137 18.18 4.34 13.39
CA VAL A 137 17.09 3.79 12.56
C VAL A 137 15.75 4.09 13.23
N LYS A 138 14.79 4.60 12.47
CA LYS A 138 13.45 4.91 12.96
C LYS A 138 12.39 4.33 12.05
N ALA A 139 11.45 3.61 12.59
CA ALA A 139 10.35 2.99 11.87
C ALA A 139 9.00 3.50 12.39
N TYR A 140 8.01 3.59 11.51
CA TYR A 140 6.69 4.07 11.85
C TYR A 140 5.65 2.99 11.59
N LEU A 141 4.77 2.77 12.57
CA LEU A 141 3.59 1.92 12.37
C LEU A 141 2.61 2.65 11.44
N PRO A 142 2.23 2.06 10.31
CA PRO A 142 1.28 2.68 9.41
C PRO A 142 -0.16 2.50 9.90
N GLU A 143 -1.02 3.47 9.63
CA GLU A 143 -2.48 3.35 9.83
C GLU A 143 -3.14 2.42 8.80
N GLY A 144 -2.50 2.24 7.66
CA GLY A 144 -2.95 1.38 6.56
C GLY A 144 -1.80 0.79 5.77
N THR A 145 -2.09 -0.16 4.91
CA THR A 145 -1.16 -0.95 4.12
C THR A 145 -0.27 -1.91 4.93
N TYR A 146 0.39 -2.82 4.25
CA TYR A 146 1.36 -3.75 4.86
C TYR A 146 2.82 -3.28 4.70
N LEU A 147 3.03 -2.01 4.39
CA LEU A 147 4.34 -1.45 4.09
C LEU A 147 4.83 -0.60 5.26
N LEU A 148 6.03 -0.91 5.74
CA LEU A 148 6.71 -0.10 6.73
C LEU A 148 7.61 0.93 6.04
N TRP A 149 7.54 2.17 6.51
CA TRP A 149 8.42 3.25 6.08
C TRP A 149 9.46 3.49 7.17
N VAL A 150 10.73 3.30 6.80
CA VAL A 150 11.84 3.30 7.77
C VAL A 150 12.85 4.36 7.39
N ASP A 151 13.08 5.29 8.28
CA ASP A 151 14.09 6.35 8.18
C ASP A 151 15.44 5.82 8.67
N ILE A 152 16.44 5.87 7.79
CA ILE A 152 17.83 5.49 8.06
C ILE A 152 18.78 6.70 7.98
N SER A 153 18.27 7.93 7.99
CA SER A 153 19.06 9.15 7.84
C SER A 153 20.13 9.34 8.89
N ARG A 154 20.00 8.67 10.04
CA ARG A 154 20.90 8.78 11.18
C ARG A 154 21.63 7.48 11.50
N CYS A 155 21.61 6.49 10.60
CA CYS A 155 22.23 5.18 10.85
C CYS A 155 23.78 5.19 10.82
N GLY A 156 24.40 6.34 10.59
CA GLY A 156 25.85 6.49 10.65
C GLY A 156 26.59 6.11 9.36
N MET A 157 25.87 5.86 8.26
CA MET A 157 26.44 5.60 6.95
C MET A 157 25.61 6.26 5.84
N ASP A 158 26.19 6.35 4.65
CA ASP A 158 25.49 6.85 3.47
C ASP A 158 24.32 5.93 3.08
N TYR A 159 23.28 6.51 2.46
CA TYR A 159 22.09 5.75 2.06
C TYR A 159 22.40 4.60 1.11
N ASP A 160 23.20 4.86 0.07
CA ASP A 160 23.49 3.87 -0.96
C ASP A 160 24.36 2.75 -0.39
N GLU A 161 25.32 3.08 0.48
CA GLU A 161 26.11 2.10 1.23
C GLU A 161 25.22 1.22 2.11
N ALA A 162 24.27 1.81 2.86
CA ALA A 162 23.34 1.05 3.70
C ALA A 162 22.46 0.12 2.87
N PHE A 163 21.95 0.62 1.74
CA PHE A 163 21.08 -0.15 0.86
C PHE A 163 21.80 -1.34 0.21
N GLU A 164 23.03 -1.13 -0.27
CA GLU A 164 23.86 -2.19 -0.84
C GLU A 164 24.23 -3.25 0.20
N LYS A 165 24.57 -2.86 1.42
CA LYS A 165 24.84 -3.78 2.53
C LYS A 165 23.59 -4.62 2.89
N MET A 166 22.39 -4.03 2.87
CA MET A 166 21.16 -4.79 3.08
C MET A 166 20.96 -5.86 1.99
N ILE A 167 21.18 -5.50 0.72
CA ILE A 167 21.11 -6.47 -0.39
C ILE A 167 22.15 -7.58 -0.21
N ALA A 168 23.38 -7.23 0.13
CA ALA A 168 24.45 -8.20 0.39
C ALA A 168 24.15 -9.14 1.56
N ALA A 169 23.42 -8.65 2.58
CA ALA A 169 22.94 -9.44 3.69
C ALA A 169 21.72 -10.31 3.33
N GLY A 170 21.23 -10.24 2.09
CA GLY A 170 20.05 -10.98 1.61
C GLY A 170 18.71 -10.38 2.09
N VAL A 171 18.69 -9.10 2.42
CA VAL A 171 17.48 -8.34 2.75
C VAL A 171 17.20 -7.35 1.62
N LEU A 172 16.09 -7.53 0.91
CA LEU A 172 15.74 -6.78 -0.30
C LEU A 172 14.53 -5.84 -0.05
N PRO A 173 14.72 -4.68 0.62
CA PRO A 173 13.67 -3.68 0.74
C PRO A 173 13.48 -2.91 -0.57
N ASN A 174 12.39 -2.17 -0.69
CA ASN A 174 12.27 -1.19 -1.74
C ASN A 174 13.02 0.10 -1.36
N SER A 175 13.73 0.68 -2.34
CA SER A 175 14.35 1.98 -2.14
C SER A 175 13.29 3.07 -1.97
N GLY A 176 13.43 3.90 -0.94
CA GLY A 176 12.58 5.07 -0.72
C GLY A 176 12.78 6.16 -1.77
N LYS A 177 13.93 6.19 -2.46
CA LYS A 177 14.22 7.17 -3.52
C LYS A 177 13.15 7.15 -4.61
N ALA A 178 12.60 5.98 -4.95
CA ALA A 178 11.50 5.83 -5.92
C ALA A 178 10.19 6.48 -5.46
N PHE A 179 10.08 6.81 -4.17
CA PHE A 179 8.91 7.40 -3.52
C PHE A 179 9.23 8.76 -2.89
N MET A 180 10.23 9.47 -3.41
CA MET A 180 10.71 10.76 -2.93
C MET A 180 11.32 10.74 -1.50
N GLY A 181 11.51 9.58 -0.91
CA GLY A 181 12.09 9.39 0.42
C GLY A 181 13.61 9.16 0.34
N ARG A 182 14.41 10.23 0.29
CA ARG A 182 15.87 10.17 0.03
C ARG A 182 16.63 9.27 0.99
N ASN A 183 16.23 9.23 2.27
CA ASN A 183 16.90 8.47 3.32
C ASN A 183 15.98 7.41 3.94
N HIS A 184 15.01 6.91 3.16
CA HIS A 184 14.04 5.95 3.64
C HIS A 184 14.12 4.66 2.83
N ILE A 185 13.75 3.57 3.49
CA ILE A 185 13.53 2.26 2.88
C ILE A 185 12.12 1.79 3.19
N ARG A 186 11.57 0.96 2.31
CA ARG A 186 10.22 0.43 2.47
C ARG A 186 10.27 -1.09 2.59
N PHE A 187 9.89 -1.60 3.74
CA PHE A 187 9.72 -3.03 3.98
C PHE A 187 8.30 -3.49 3.73
N ASN A 188 8.16 -4.74 3.27
CA ASN A 188 6.90 -5.43 3.16
C ASN A 188 6.75 -6.39 4.36
N ALA A 189 5.70 -6.20 5.18
CA ALA A 189 5.41 -7.03 6.35
C ALA A 189 4.40 -8.17 6.05
N ALA A 190 3.87 -8.24 4.82
CA ALA A 190 2.94 -9.29 4.41
C ALA A 190 3.68 -10.56 3.97
N CYS A 191 4.41 -11.18 4.90
CA CYS A 191 5.12 -12.42 4.72
C CYS A 191 5.08 -13.23 6.02
N PRO A 192 5.48 -14.52 6.02
CA PRO A 192 5.57 -15.32 7.23
C PRO A 192 6.43 -14.64 8.31
N ARG A 193 6.02 -14.74 9.58
CA ARG A 193 6.72 -14.17 10.72
C ARG A 193 8.21 -14.55 10.75
N SER A 194 8.52 -15.79 10.43
CA SER A 194 9.90 -16.29 10.38
C SER A 194 10.78 -15.53 9.35
N MET A 195 10.19 -15.05 8.25
CA MET A 195 10.92 -14.22 7.29
C MET A 195 11.19 -12.82 7.84
N CYS A 196 10.24 -12.24 8.56
CA CYS A 196 10.45 -10.96 9.25
C CYS A 196 11.58 -11.09 10.29
N GLU A 197 11.56 -12.15 11.09
CA GLU A 197 12.57 -12.43 12.11
C GLU A 197 13.96 -12.63 11.50
N GLU A 198 14.06 -13.42 10.43
CA GLU A 198 15.32 -13.65 9.76
C GLU A 198 15.86 -12.37 9.10
N ALA A 199 15.00 -11.57 8.45
CA ALA A 199 15.40 -10.29 7.90
C ALA A 199 15.95 -9.35 8.99
N MET A 200 15.26 -9.22 10.10
CA MET A 200 15.72 -8.38 11.23
C MET A 200 17.06 -8.84 11.79
N LYS A 201 17.27 -10.16 11.93
CA LYS A 201 18.58 -10.72 12.37
C LYS A 201 19.70 -10.36 11.39
N ARG A 202 19.48 -10.47 10.11
CA ARG A 202 20.50 -10.16 9.07
C ARG A 202 20.91 -8.68 9.07
N LEU A 203 20.03 -7.78 9.49
CA LEU A 203 20.33 -6.35 9.59
C LEU A 203 21.40 -6.03 10.65
N HIS A 204 21.73 -6.93 11.59
CA HIS A 204 22.89 -6.75 12.48
C HIS A 204 24.24 -6.71 11.74
N GLY A 205 24.32 -7.28 10.54
CA GLY A 205 25.47 -7.15 9.65
C GLY A 205 25.52 -5.82 8.88
N VAL A 206 24.47 -5.01 9.00
CA VAL A 206 24.31 -3.75 8.25
C VAL A 206 24.39 -2.54 9.17
N PHE A 207 23.52 -2.50 10.18
CA PHE A 207 23.38 -1.35 11.06
C PHE A 207 24.17 -1.53 12.36
N ARG A 208 24.64 -0.41 12.90
CA ARG A 208 25.28 -0.40 14.20
C ARG A 208 24.28 -0.72 15.30
N GLY A 209 24.61 -1.71 16.13
CA GLY A 209 23.80 -2.06 17.29
C GLY A 209 23.79 -0.94 18.33
N LYS A 210 22.68 -0.76 19.05
CA LYS A 210 22.65 0.09 20.24
C LYS A 210 23.49 -0.58 21.35
N ALA A 211 24.24 0.23 22.07
CA ALA A 211 24.86 -0.24 23.29
C ALA A 211 23.74 -0.60 24.30
N VAL A 212 23.82 -1.83 24.84
CA VAL A 212 22.92 -2.33 25.90
C VAL A 212 23.29 -1.69 27.20
#